data_55a5b944216c4d51edf23913e23126da
#
_entry.id   55a5b944216c4d51edf23913e23126da
#
_cell.length_a   1.000
_cell.length_b   1.000
_cell.length_c   1.000
_cell.angle_alpha   90.00
_cell.angle_beta   90.00
_cell.angle_gamma   90.00
#
_symmetry.space_group_name_H-M   'P 1'
#
loop_
_entity.id
_entity.type
_entity.pdbx_description
1 polymer ?
#
loop_
_entity_poly.entity_id
_entity_poly.type
_entity_poly.pdbx_seq_one_letter_code
_entity_poly.pdbx_strand_id
1 'polypeptide(L)'
;LNITLPLWTGNARDFPLKRNFIFGTLRSNIILSKFSDLQWRNFDQFNTVFFCKSLHVYYFGVFFPRHLEKRYDEVCEFCKKHKTRIRYTNLPDIYILVSVTAYLAVVIAACTLNFQRALPLFVVTVLAIFFICWDFFIAKYEDRIAAFFSPGDRYLKKQWFWLKWVLCAALIIMIICWLIFDTTKRGSHQLISFGGLVMYVVLMLIFSKYPTQVAWRPVFSGIGMQFILGILILRTKVGFDVFNWLGIQIQTFLEYSDAGAKFVFGDKYTDHFFAFKVLPIVVFFSTVMSMLYHVGFMQWLVGKVGWIMHVFMGTTPVESLVAAGNIFVGQTESPLLVRPYLPYITKSELHAVMTAGFSTIAGSVLGAYISFGVSSSHLLTASIMSAPASLAVSKLFWPETEKPLVTLRSGIQMNLLEAASQGASTSIGLVANIAVNVISFLALLSFLDSALSWVGNLFDYPQLTFENICAYVFMPFSFMMGVDWEDSFIVGGLLGYKTFFNEFLAYKRLSKLIQNREKGGSMYINGVKQYMTVRSEVIATYALCGFANFGSLGLVIGGLTSIAPSKKKEIADSAFRAMIAGTVACFMTACVAGTVLRFGVP
;
A
#
# COMPACT_ATOMS: atom_id res chain seq x y z
N LEU A 1 38.58 -0.59 -33.69
CA LEU A 1 39.06 -1.88 -33.17
C LEU A 1 37.86 -2.85 -33.18
N ASN A 2 37.75 -3.61 -34.28
CA ASN A 2 36.84 -4.72 -34.46
C ASN A 2 37.30 -5.90 -33.61
N ILE A 3 36.49 -6.36 -32.66
CA ILE A 3 36.68 -7.66 -32.02
C ILE A 3 35.46 -8.51 -32.41
N THR A 4 35.65 -9.38 -33.39
CA THR A 4 34.76 -10.47 -33.76
C THR A 4 34.93 -11.61 -32.76
N LEU A 5 33.86 -11.97 -32.06
CA LEU A 5 33.76 -13.19 -31.26
C LEU A 5 33.42 -14.38 -32.17
N PRO A 6 34.15 -15.50 -32.14
CA PRO A 6 33.83 -16.67 -32.93
C PRO A 6 32.68 -17.45 -32.26
N LEU A 7 31.68 -17.77 -33.08
CA LEU A 7 30.62 -18.77 -32.78
C LEU A 7 31.28 -20.17 -32.62
N TRP A 8 31.11 -20.75 -31.44
CA TRP A 8 31.59 -22.10 -31.15
C TRP A 8 30.44 -23.10 -31.33
N THR A 9 30.48 -23.85 -32.43
CA THR A 9 29.70 -25.04 -32.68
C THR A 9 30.58 -26.25 -32.37
N GLY A 10 30.43 -26.83 -31.17
CA GLY A 10 31.19 -28.02 -30.77
C GLY A 10 30.38 -28.88 -29.78
N ASN A 11 30.31 -30.16 -30.12
CA ASN A 11 29.60 -31.23 -29.44
C ASN A 11 29.99 -31.39 -27.96
N ALA A 12 29.00 -31.53 -27.10
CA ALA A 12 29.10 -31.67 -25.65
C ALA A 12 29.60 -33.08 -25.25
N ARG A 13 30.85 -33.43 -25.49
CA ARG A 13 31.41 -34.71 -25.01
C ARG A 13 32.73 -34.68 -24.26
N ASP A 14 33.43 -33.54 -24.16
CA ASP A 14 34.72 -33.48 -23.48
C ASP A 14 34.82 -32.30 -22.51
N PHE A 15 34.45 -32.53 -21.27
CA PHE A 15 34.87 -31.71 -20.13
C PHE A 15 35.25 -32.58 -18.94
N PRO A 16 36.46 -32.46 -18.38
CA PRO A 16 36.93 -33.28 -17.26
C PRO A 16 36.57 -32.64 -15.92
N LEU A 17 35.34 -32.82 -15.48
CA LEU A 17 34.86 -32.42 -14.12
C LEU A 17 34.47 -33.61 -13.27
N LYS A 18 35.34 -34.63 -13.21
CA LYS A 18 35.05 -35.85 -12.39
C LYS A 18 35.85 -35.97 -11.08
N ARG A 19 36.71 -35.02 -10.70
CA ARG A 19 37.54 -35.21 -9.49
C ARG A 19 37.02 -34.56 -8.19
N ASN A 20 36.20 -33.52 -8.26
CA ASN A 20 35.74 -32.82 -7.03
C ASN A 20 34.37 -33.29 -6.52
N PHE A 21 33.64 -34.09 -7.30
CA PHE A 21 32.32 -34.60 -6.88
C PHE A 21 32.40 -35.88 -6.05
N ILE A 22 33.49 -36.63 -6.14
CA ILE A 22 33.66 -37.92 -5.46
C ILE A 22 34.00 -37.71 -3.97
N PHE A 23 34.67 -36.62 -3.59
CA PHE A 23 35.00 -36.37 -2.19
C PHE A 23 33.82 -35.89 -1.32
N GLY A 24 32.84 -35.25 -1.89
CA GLY A 24 31.61 -34.85 -1.18
C GLY A 24 30.68 -36.04 -0.87
N THR A 25 30.56 -36.96 -1.83
CA THR A 25 29.71 -38.16 -1.72
C THR A 25 30.34 -39.23 -0.83
N LEU A 26 31.65 -39.35 -0.79
CA LEU A 26 32.36 -40.28 0.11
C LEU A 26 32.27 -39.87 1.60
N ARG A 27 32.28 -38.54 1.89
CA ARG A 27 32.15 -38.07 3.27
C ARG A 27 30.72 -38.23 3.80
N SER A 28 29.70 -38.07 2.99
CA SER A 28 28.29 -38.29 3.37
C SER A 28 27.99 -39.80 3.54
N ASN A 29 28.57 -40.67 2.71
CA ASN A 29 28.39 -42.13 2.85
C ASN A 29 29.13 -42.72 4.05
N ILE A 30 30.28 -42.15 4.46
CA ILE A 30 31.00 -42.59 5.66
C ILE A 30 30.24 -42.16 6.94
N ILE A 31 29.59 -40.98 6.93
CA ILE A 31 28.76 -40.55 8.07
C ILE A 31 27.48 -41.41 8.14
N LEU A 32 26.86 -41.74 7.01
CA LEU A 32 25.68 -42.59 6.98
C LEU A 32 25.97 -44.08 7.29
N SER A 33 27.12 -44.62 6.87
CA SER A 33 27.51 -46.00 7.22
C SER A 33 27.88 -46.16 8.70
N LYS A 34 28.47 -45.13 9.33
CA LYS A 34 28.72 -45.14 10.77
C LYS A 34 27.43 -44.98 11.61
N PHE A 35 26.38 -44.45 11.05
CA PHE A 35 25.08 -44.37 11.72
C PHE A 35 24.24 -45.65 11.58
N SER A 36 24.50 -46.53 10.61
CA SER A 36 23.80 -47.81 10.48
C SER A 36 24.28 -48.89 11.45
N ASP A 37 25.50 -48.76 12.01
CA ASP A 37 26.09 -49.74 12.93
C ASP A 37 25.92 -49.39 14.41
N LEU A 38 25.34 -48.24 14.74
CA LEU A 38 24.95 -47.95 16.14
C LEU A 38 23.63 -48.66 16.46
N GLN A 39 23.72 -49.66 17.33
CA GLN A 39 22.58 -50.41 17.86
C GLN A 39 21.50 -49.48 18.43
N TRP A 40 20.40 -49.35 17.69
CA TRP A 40 19.22 -48.53 18.00
C TRP A 40 18.40 -49.02 19.21
N ARG A 41 18.97 -49.75 20.15
CA ARG A 41 18.20 -50.33 21.26
C ARG A 41 17.96 -49.41 22.46
N ASN A 42 18.63 -48.24 22.53
CA ASN A 42 18.52 -47.36 23.70
C ASN A 42 18.45 -45.86 23.39
N PHE A 43 18.08 -45.47 22.19
CA PHE A 43 17.83 -44.06 21.91
C PHE A 43 16.34 -43.79 22.06
N ASP A 44 15.98 -42.87 22.98
CA ASP A 44 14.64 -42.40 23.17
C ASP A 44 14.05 -41.94 21.82
N GLN A 45 12.94 -42.52 21.41
CA GLN A 45 12.22 -42.20 20.14
C GLN A 45 11.93 -40.72 20.00
N PHE A 46 11.93 -39.97 21.11
CA PHE A 46 11.77 -38.54 21.20
C PHE A 46 12.92 -37.77 20.54
N ASN A 47 14.16 -38.19 20.71
CA ASN A 47 15.34 -37.54 20.16
C ASN A 47 15.49 -37.75 18.66
N THR A 48 15.03 -38.88 18.12
CA THR A 48 15.11 -39.19 16.68
C THR A 48 14.16 -38.35 15.85
N VAL A 49 12.93 -38.10 16.34
CA VAL A 49 11.91 -37.26 15.65
C VAL A 49 12.28 -35.80 15.78
N PHE A 50 12.84 -35.36 16.90
CA PHE A 50 13.35 -34.01 17.10
C PHE A 50 14.54 -33.73 16.17
N PHE A 51 15.45 -34.68 16.03
CA PHE A 51 16.61 -34.61 15.14
C PHE A 51 16.19 -34.55 13.66
N CYS A 52 15.23 -35.36 13.23
CA CYS A 52 14.68 -35.32 11.86
C CYS A 52 13.93 -34.01 11.58
N LYS A 53 13.16 -33.47 12.53
CA LYS A 53 12.49 -32.18 12.37
C LYS A 53 13.45 -30.99 12.42
N SER A 54 14.45 -31.03 13.29
CA SER A 54 15.49 -29.98 13.35
C SER A 54 16.36 -30.00 12.09
N LEU A 55 16.66 -31.15 11.52
CA LEU A 55 17.32 -31.28 10.23
C LEU A 55 16.44 -30.78 9.09
N HIS A 56 15.13 -31.00 9.13
CA HIS A 56 14.18 -30.48 8.15
C HIS A 56 14.11 -28.96 8.16
N VAL A 57 14.13 -28.32 9.34
CA VAL A 57 14.12 -26.85 9.48
C VAL A 57 15.47 -26.22 9.11
N TYR A 58 16.59 -26.92 9.37
CA TYR A 58 17.94 -26.37 9.12
C TYR A 58 18.51 -26.62 7.72
N TYR A 59 18.05 -27.65 7.00
CA TYR A 59 18.64 -28.06 5.71
C TYR A 59 17.75 -27.91 4.49
N PHE A 60 16.49 -27.52 4.62
CA PHE A 60 15.58 -27.35 3.48
C PHE A 60 15.83 -26.05 2.67
N GLY A 61 16.83 -25.26 3.00
CA GLY A 61 17.26 -24.07 2.25
C GLY A 61 18.37 -24.31 1.22
N VAL A 62 18.99 -25.49 1.17
CA VAL A 62 20.13 -25.73 0.27
C VAL A 62 20.06 -27.12 -0.34
N PHE A 63 19.70 -27.16 -1.64
CA PHE A 63 19.89 -28.27 -2.57
C PHE A 63 19.73 -29.71 -2.01
N PHE A 64 18.52 -30.24 -2.03
CA PHE A 64 18.31 -31.68 -1.82
C PHE A 64 18.18 -32.42 -3.15
N PRO A 65 18.98 -33.48 -3.45
CA PRO A 65 18.77 -34.36 -4.59
C PRO A 65 17.49 -35.19 -4.41
N ARG A 66 16.69 -35.33 -5.47
CA ARG A 66 15.42 -36.10 -5.51
C ARG A 66 15.47 -37.52 -4.92
N HIS A 67 16.63 -38.10 -4.73
CA HIS A 67 16.81 -39.43 -4.11
C HIS A 67 16.59 -39.45 -2.60
N LEU A 68 16.68 -38.33 -1.89
CA LEU A 68 16.45 -38.26 -0.44
C LEU A 68 14.98 -37.97 -0.11
N GLU A 69 14.26 -37.34 -1.01
CA GLU A 69 12.82 -37.14 -0.90
C GLU A 69 12.05 -38.47 -0.88
N LYS A 70 12.46 -39.41 -1.73
CA LYS A 70 11.90 -40.77 -1.79
C LYS A 70 12.16 -41.57 -0.51
N ARG A 71 13.32 -41.42 0.12
CA ARG A 71 13.63 -42.07 1.41
C ARG A 71 12.92 -41.40 2.59
N TYR A 72 12.68 -40.10 2.54
CA TYR A 72 11.87 -39.41 3.53
C TYR A 72 10.43 -39.89 3.53
N ASP A 73 9.84 -40.06 2.35
CA ASP A 73 8.49 -40.60 2.19
C ASP A 73 8.41 -42.06 2.67
N GLU A 74 9.44 -42.88 2.42
CA GLU A 74 9.54 -44.25 2.93
C GLU A 74 9.62 -44.31 4.45
N VAL A 75 10.36 -43.39 5.09
CA VAL A 75 10.44 -43.28 6.56
C VAL A 75 9.12 -42.78 7.15
N CYS A 76 8.47 -41.81 6.50
CA CYS A 76 7.15 -41.35 6.91
C CYS A 76 6.06 -42.41 6.77
N GLU A 77 6.12 -43.22 5.70
CA GLU A 77 5.21 -44.35 5.50
C GLU A 77 5.46 -45.50 6.49
N PHE A 78 6.74 -45.78 6.80
CA PHE A 78 7.13 -46.73 7.85
C PHE A 78 6.62 -46.28 9.23
N CYS A 79 6.74 -45.02 9.58
CA CYS A 79 6.19 -44.45 10.83
C CYS A 79 4.66 -44.50 10.89
N LYS A 80 3.98 -44.32 9.73
CA LYS A 80 2.53 -44.47 9.63
C LYS A 80 2.07 -45.92 9.77
N LYS A 81 2.85 -46.88 9.25
CA LYS A 81 2.52 -48.32 9.23
C LYS A 81 2.70 -48.99 10.59
N HIS A 82 3.63 -48.52 11.41
CA HIS A 82 3.86 -49.04 12.76
C HIS A 82 3.11 -48.16 13.77
N LYS A 83 1.80 -48.23 13.76
CA LYS A 83 0.82 -47.63 14.69
C LYS A 83 1.32 -47.49 16.15
N THR A 84 2.36 -46.74 16.41
CA THR A 84 2.65 -46.17 17.73
C THR A 84 1.86 -44.86 17.78
N ARG A 85 0.76 -44.93 18.48
CA ARG A 85 -0.20 -43.82 18.74
C ARG A 85 0.43 -42.81 19.69
N ILE A 86 1.52 -42.14 19.25
CA ILE A 86 2.02 -40.95 19.92
C ILE A 86 1.19 -39.78 19.32
N ARG A 87 0.39 -39.13 20.18
CA ARG A 87 -0.35 -37.91 19.85
C ARG A 87 0.64 -36.83 19.41
N TYR A 88 0.93 -36.73 18.13
CA TYR A 88 1.76 -35.67 17.51
C TYR A 88 1.11 -34.28 17.54
N THR A 89 -0.03 -34.12 18.21
CA THR A 89 -0.80 -32.87 18.27
C THR A 89 -0.26 -31.83 19.23
N ASN A 90 0.67 -32.14 20.11
CA ASN A 90 1.01 -31.26 21.24
C ASN A 90 2.33 -30.50 21.10
N LEU A 91 3.24 -30.87 20.19
CA LEU A 91 4.55 -30.20 20.09
C LEU A 91 4.49 -28.78 19.50
N PRO A 92 3.79 -28.52 18.37
CA PRO A 92 3.63 -27.16 17.89
C PRO A 92 2.84 -26.30 18.88
N ASP A 93 1.84 -26.87 19.55
CA ASP A 93 1.04 -26.16 20.55
C ASP A 93 1.83 -25.78 21.79
N ILE A 94 2.73 -26.66 22.26
CA ILE A 94 3.65 -26.38 23.38
C ILE A 94 4.65 -25.29 23.01
N TYR A 95 5.21 -25.31 21.80
CA TYR A 95 6.13 -24.27 21.34
C TYR A 95 5.45 -22.90 21.24
N ILE A 96 4.24 -22.85 20.70
CA ILE A 96 3.43 -21.63 20.65
C ILE A 96 3.12 -21.14 22.08
N LEU A 97 2.72 -22.05 22.96
CA LEU A 97 2.41 -21.71 24.36
C LEU A 97 3.64 -21.13 25.09
N VAL A 98 4.80 -21.77 24.95
CA VAL A 98 6.07 -21.27 25.54
C VAL A 98 6.46 -19.92 24.98
N SER A 99 6.33 -19.73 23.66
CA SER A 99 6.64 -18.44 23.02
C SER A 99 5.70 -17.32 23.48
N VAL A 100 4.39 -17.60 23.58
CA VAL A 100 3.39 -16.63 24.06
C VAL A 100 3.61 -16.31 25.54
N THR A 101 3.89 -17.31 26.38
CA THR A 101 4.15 -17.08 27.82
C THR A 101 5.44 -16.29 28.04
N ALA A 102 6.50 -16.57 27.28
CA ALA A 102 7.75 -15.79 27.32
C ALA A 102 7.51 -14.33 26.89
N TYR A 103 6.76 -14.12 25.80
CA TYR A 103 6.39 -12.78 25.35
C TYR A 103 5.59 -12.01 26.41
N LEU A 104 4.55 -12.63 26.98
CA LEU A 104 3.74 -11.99 28.02
C LEU A 104 4.57 -11.67 29.28
N ALA A 105 5.52 -12.54 29.66
CA ALA A 105 6.44 -12.27 30.76
C ALA A 105 7.30 -11.02 30.49
N VAL A 106 7.80 -10.86 29.26
CA VAL A 106 8.55 -9.66 28.85
C VAL A 106 7.66 -8.40 28.90
N VAL A 107 6.41 -8.48 28.43
CA VAL A 107 5.46 -7.36 28.48
C VAL A 107 5.18 -6.97 29.94
N ILE A 108 4.92 -7.95 30.82
CA ILE A 108 4.67 -7.70 32.24
C ILE A 108 5.90 -7.06 32.89
N ALA A 109 7.09 -7.61 32.66
CA ALA A 109 8.34 -7.05 33.18
C ALA A 109 8.59 -5.61 32.70
N ALA A 110 8.34 -5.33 31.41
CA ALA A 110 8.46 -3.98 30.87
C ALA A 110 7.47 -3.00 31.53
N CYS A 111 6.22 -3.45 31.74
CA CYS A 111 5.19 -2.62 32.39
C CYS A 111 5.49 -2.37 33.88
N THR A 112 6.11 -3.33 34.58
CA THR A 112 6.49 -3.17 35.99
C THR A 112 7.69 -2.25 36.16
N LEU A 113 8.65 -2.27 35.23
CA LEU A 113 9.84 -1.42 35.28
C LEU A 113 9.53 0.05 34.93
N ASN A 114 8.80 0.29 33.85
CA ASN A 114 8.39 1.65 33.46
C ASN A 114 7.14 1.62 32.57
N PHE A 115 5.99 1.85 33.17
CA PHE A 115 4.71 1.78 32.47
C PHE A 115 4.58 2.79 31.33
N GLN A 116 5.09 4.01 31.47
CA GLN A 116 4.99 5.03 30.41
C GLN A 116 5.78 4.66 29.16
N ARG A 117 6.97 4.06 29.32
CA ARG A 117 7.76 3.52 28.20
C ARG A 117 7.14 2.26 27.59
N ALA A 118 6.53 1.41 28.42
CA ALA A 118 5.91 0.16 28.01
C ALA A 118 4.49 0.36 27.43
N LEU A 119 3.88 1.53 27.58
CA LEU A 119 2.51 1.80 27.14
C LEU A 119 2.24 1.43 25.68
N PRO A 120 3.08 1.76 24.69
CA PRO A 120 2.85 1.34 23.31
C PRO A 120 2.84 -0.18 23.13
N LEU A 121 3.79 -0.88 23.77
CA LEU A 121 3.87 -2.34 23.74
C LEU A 121 2.64 -2.97 24.40
N PHE A 122 2.20 -2.43 25.54
CA PHE A 122 1.00 -2.86 26.24
C PHE A 122 -0.26 -2.69 25.37
N VAL A 123 -0.45 -1.51 24.75
CA VAL A 123 -1.60 -1.23 23.88
C VAL A 123 -1.63 -2.19 22.68
N VAL A 124 -0.49 -2.39 21.99
CA VAL A 124 -0.40 -3.32 20.87
C VAL A 124 -0.73 -4.76 21.32
N THR A 125 -0.24 -5.17 22.48
CA THR A 125 -0.51 -6.51 23.02
C THR A 125 -1.98 -6.70 23.36
N VAL A 126 -2.61 -5.71 24.01
CA VAL A 126 -4.04 -5.74 24.35
C VAL A 126 -4.90 -5.78 23.08
N LEU A 127 -4.57 -4.97 22.07
CA LEU A 127 -5.26 -5.01 20.78
C LEU A 127 -5.09 -6.36 20.07
N ALA A 128 -3.89 -6.92 20.06
CA ALA A 128 -3.65 -8.24 19.47
C ALA A 128 -4.49 -9.33 20.17
N ILE A 129 -4.48 -9.36 21.51
CA ILE A 129 -5.28 -10.29 22.30
C ILE A 129 -6.78 -10.07 22.03
N PHE A 130 -7.23 -8.82 21.99
CA PHE A 130 -8.63 -8.50 21.69
C PHE A 130 -9.05 -9.05 20.33
N PHE A 131 -8.27 -8.83 19.28
CA PHE A 131 -8.61 -9.33 17.94
C PHE A 131 -8.56 -10.86 17.84
N ILE A 132 -7.60 -11.52 18.49
CA ILE A 132 -7.52 -12.99 18.52
C ILE A 132 -8.76 -13.55 19.27
N CYS A 133 -9.09 -12.99 20.42
CA CYS A 133 -10.28 -13.38 21.18
C CYS A 133 -11.57 -13.11 20.39
N TRP A 134 -11.65 -11.98 19.69
CA TRP A 134 -12.77 -11.62 18.85
C TRP A 134 -12.97 -12.61 17.69
N ASP A 135 -11.90 -12.97 16.99
CA ASP A 135 -11.96 -13.95 15.89
C ASP A 135 -12.38 -15.33 16.41
N PHE A 136 -11.83 -15.75 17.56
CA PHE A 136 -12.22 -17.00 18.20
C PHE A 136 -13.68 -16.97 18.66
N PHE A 137 -14.13 -15.86 19.22
CA PHE A 137 -15.51 -15.68 19.68
C PHE A 137 -16.48 -15.73 18.50
N ILE A 138 -16.19 -15.00 17.42
CA ILE A 138 -17.03 -15.04 16.22
C ILE A 138 -17.04 -16.44 15.61
N ALA A 139 -15.89 -17.07 15.40
CA ALA A 139 -15.84 -18.42 14.82
C ALA A 139 -16.61 -19.46 15.65
N LYS A 140 -16.62 -19.32 16.97
CA LYS A 140 -17.31 -20.25 17.87
C LYS A 140 -18.81 -20.00 17.99
N TYR A 141 -19.24 -18.75 17.87
CA TYR A 141 -20.63 -18.34 18.11
C TYR A 141 -21.34 -17.82 16.86
N GLU A 142 -20.74 -17.98 15.66
CA GLU A 142 -21.27 -17.47 14.40
C GLU A 142 -22.73 -17.87 14.20
N ASP A 143 -23.05 -19.16 14.35
CA ASP A 143 -24.42 -19.68 14.21
C ASP A 143 -25.39 -19.12 15.27
N ARG A 144 -24.94 -18.96 16.53
CA ARG A 144 -25.77 -18.41 17.61
C ARG A 144 -25.99 -16.91 17.45
N ILE A 145 -24.95 -16.20 17.04
CA ILE A 145 -25.02 -14.75 16.75
C ILE A 145 -25.97 -14.52 15.57
N ALA A 146 -25.82 -15.29 14.50
CA ALA A 146 -26.71 -15.25 13.35
C ALA A 146 -28.17 -15.58 13.73
N ALA A 147 -28.36 -16.59 14.56
CA ALA A 147 -29.71 -16.95 15.08
C ALA A 147 -30.31 -15.87 16.00
N PHE A 148 -29.48 -15.25 16.85
CA PHE A 148 -29.93 -14.17 17.76
C PHE A 148 -30.34 -12.91 16.99
N PHE A 149 -29.56 -12.55 15.94
CA PHE A 149 -29.89 -11.39 15.11
C PHE A 149 -30.91 -11.68 14.01
N SER A 150 -31.22 -12.96 13.71
CA SER A 150 -32.16 -13.34 12.65
C SER A 150 -33.57 -12.76 12.77
N PRO A 151 -34.19 -12.68 13.95
CA PRO A 151 -35.50 -12.00 14.08
C PRO A 151 -35.39 -10.50 13.86
N GLY A 152 -34.32 -9.87 14.38
CA GLY A 152 -34.02 -8.45 14.13
C GLY A 152 -33.67 -8.17 12.64
N ASP A 153 -32.95 -9.05 12.00
CA ASP A 153 -32.57 -8.93 10.57
C ASP A 153 -33.82 -9.01 9.66
N ARG A 154 -34.82 -9.85 9.99
CA ARG A 154 -36.10 -9.89 9.27
C ARG A 154 -36.91 -8.60 9.45
N TYR A 155 -36.91 -8.05 10.67
CA TYR A 155 -37.59 -6.78 10.95
C TYR A 155 -36.88 -5.59 10.31
N LEU A 156 -35.55 -5.56 10.42
CA LEU A 156 -34.70 -4.58 9.77
C LEU A 156 -34.78 -4.66 8.23
N LYS A 157 -34.78 -5.85 7.63
CA LYS A 157 -34.98 -6.03 6.19
C LYS A 157 -36.32 -5.52 5.70
N LYS A 158 -37.39 -5.70 6.48
CA LYS A 158 -38.73 -5.19 6.15
C LYS A 158 -38.82 -3.66 6.24
N GLN A 159 -38.13 -3.06 7.21
CA GLN A 159 -38.09 -1.60 7.39
C GLN A 159 -36.83 -0.96 6.80
N TRP A 160 -35.90 -1.75 6.24
CA TRP A 160 -34.61 -1.28 5.72
C TRP A 160 -34.76 -0.19 4.66
N PHE A 161 -35.82 -0.25 3.89
CA PHE A 161 -36.12 0.79 2.88
C PHE A 161 -36.31 2.18 3.54
N TRP A 162 -37.09 2.26 4.62
CA TRP A 162 -37.31 3.52 5.35
C TRP A 162 -36.12 3.88 6.23
N LEU A 163 -35.52 2.91 6.89
CA LEU A 163 -34.39 3.14 7.80
C LEU A 163 -33.17 3.70 7.07
N LYS A 164 -32.86 3.20 5.88
CA LYS A 164 -31.74 3.74 5.08
C LYS A 164 -31.99 5.21 4.69
N TRP A 165 -33.22 5.59 4.35
CA TRP A 165 -33.54 6.96 3.99
C TRP A 165 -33.49 7.89 5.21
N VAL A 166 -33.96 7.43 6.37
CA VAL A 166 -33.85 8.16 7.63
C VAL A 166 -32.38 8.34 8.03
N LEU A 167 -31.56 7.28 7.92
CA LEU A 167 -30.13 7.39 8.19
C LEU A 167 -29.42 8.34 7.21
N CYS A 168 -29.73 8.25 5.93
CA CYS A 168 -29.20 9.20 4.93
C CYS A 168 -29.63 10.64 5.23
N ALA A 169 -30.89 10.87 5.56
CA ALA A 169 -31.40 12.20 5.93
C ALA A 169 -30.72 12.71 7.21
N ALA A 170 -30.60 11.86 8.24
CA ALA A 170 -29.90 12.21 9.47
C ALA A 170 -28.43 12.56 9.23
N LEU A 171 -27.75 11.81 8.38
CA LEU A 171 -26.35 12.08 8.03
C LEU A 171 -26.23 13.38 7.22
N ILE A 172 -27.12 13.63 6.28
CA ILE A 172 -27.17 14.90 5.51
C ILE A 172 -27.44 16.06 6.46
N ILE A 173 -28.41 15.95 7.36
CA ILE A 173 -28.72 16.98 8.35
C ILE A 173 -27.54 17.22 9.28
N MET A 174 -26.88 16.15 9.75
CA MET A 174 -25.68 16.25 10.58
C MET A 174 -24.54 17.00 9.83
N ILE A 175 -24.30 16.68 8.55
CA ILE A 175 -23.31 17.38 7.73
C ILE A 175 -23.71 18.85 7.54
N ILE A 176 -24.96 19.15 7.23
CA ILE A 176 -25.44 20.52 7.05
C ILE A 176 -25.32 21.30 8.36
N CYS A 177 -25.77 20.74 9.48
CA CYS A 177 -25.62 21.37 10.78
C CYS A 177 -24.16 21.62 11.11
N TRP A 178 -23.30 20.64 10.86
CA TRP A 178 -21.86 20.81 11.08
C TRP A 178 -21.26 21.90 10.19
N LEU A 179 -21.62 21.94 8.90
CA LEU A 179 -21.20 23.00 7.99
C LEU A 179 -21.67 24.39 8.47
N ILE A 180 -22.92 24.52 8.93
CA ILE A 180 -23.49 25.78 9.39
C ILE A 180 -22.86 26.21 10.73
N PHE A 181 -22.78 25.31 11.71
CA PHE A 181 -22.36 25.68 13.07
C PHE A 181 -20.85 25.78 13.24
N ASP A 182 -20.07 24.99 12.53
CA ASP A 182 -18.62 24.94 12.68
C ASP A 182 -17.88 25.60 11.51
N THR A 183 -18.27 25.35 10.27
CA THR A 183 -17.51 25.75 9.08
C THR A 183 -17.75 27.22 8.73
N THR A 184 -18.99 27.71 8.77
CA THR A 184 -19.31 29.12 8.43
C THR A 184 -18.74 30.13 9.42
N LYS A 185 -18.56 29.73 10.68
CA LYS A 185 -17.95 30.61 11.71
C LYS A 185 -16.44 30.83 11.50
N ARG A 186 -15.78 30.06 10.63
CA ARG A 186 -14.32 30.00 10.52
C ARG A 186 -13.75 30.48 9.17
N GLY A 187 -14.59 30.79 8.19
CA GLY A 187 -14.15 31.34 6.91
C GLY A 187 -14.73 30.65 5.69
N SER A 188 -14.75 31.37 4.58
CA SER A 188 -15.28 30.92 3.29
C SER A 188 -14.47 29.80 2.63
N HIS A 189 -13.18 29.68 2.96
CA HIS A 189 -12.26 28.72 2.34
C HIS A 189 -12.64 27.23 2.54
N GLN A 190 -13.23 26.90 3.69
CA GLN A 190 -13.68 25.52 3.95
C GLN A 190 -14.92 25.17 3.13
N LEU A 191 -15.79 26.16 2.88
CA LEU A 191 -16.96 25.99 2.02
C LEU A 191 -16.56 25.77 0.56
N ILE A 192 -15.48 26.43 0.10
CA ILE A 192 -14.93 26.22 -1.25
C ILE A 192 -14.47 24.76 -1.38
N SER A 193 -13.73 24.22 -0.40
CA SER A 193 -13.29 22.82 -0.40
C SER A 193 -14.48 21.84 -0.45
N PHE A 194 -15.55 22.11 0.31
CA PHE A 194 -16.75 21.29 0.26
C PHE A 194 -17.48 21.42 -1.09
N GLY A 195 -17.58 22.65 -1.63
CA GLY A 195 -18.10 22.90 -2.97
C GLY A 195 -17.32 22.15 -4.05
N GLY A 196 -16.00 22.11 -3.91
CA GLY A 196 -15.11 21.32 -4.77
C GLY A 196 -15.41 19.81 -4.72
N LEU A 197 -15.64 19.26 -3.52
CA LEU A 197 -16.04 17.85 -3.38
C LEU A 197 -17.32 17.54 -4.17
N VAL A 198 -18.33 18.39 -4.05
CA VAL A 198 -19.59 18.27 -4.81
C VAL A 198 -19.33 18.41 -6.31
N MET A 199 -18.53 19.40 -6.72
CA MET A 199 -18.15 19.63 -8.12
C MET A 199 -17.49 18.38 -8.73
N TYR A 200 -16.53 17.74 -8.03
CA TYR A 200 -15.88 16.54 -8.53
C TYR A 200 -16.84 15.36 -8.68
N VAL A 201 -17.78 15.18 -7.75
CA VAL A 201 -18.83 14.15 -7.87
C VAL A 201 -19.70 14.41 -9.11
N VAL A 202 -20.14 15.65 -9.32
CA VAL A 202 -20.94 16.03 -10.49
C VAL A 202 -20.15 15.85 -11.79
N LEU A 203 -18.89 16.29 -11.80
CA LEU A 203 -18.00 16.11 -12.95
C LEU A 203 -17.86 14.63 -13.33
N MET A 204 -17.61 13.75 -12.35
CA MET A 204 -17.47 12.31 -12.59
C MET A 204 -18.78 11.67 -13.03
N LEU A 205 -19.93 12.18 -12.58
CA LEU A 205 -21.25 11.73 -13.04
C LEU A 205 -21.49 12.11 -14.49
N ILE A 206 -21.19 13.34 -14.88
CA ILE A 206 -21.35 13.83 -16.27
C ILE A 206 -20.51 13.00 -17.25
N PHE A 207 -19.28 12.70 -16.89
CA PHE A 207 -18.37 11.90 -17.71
C PHE A 207 -18.45 10.39 -17.43
N SER A 208 -19.44 9.93 -16.65
CA SER A 208 -19.66 8.50 -16.38
C SER A 208 -19.95 7.74 -17.66
N LYS A 209 -19.47 6.49 -17.73
CA LYS A 209 -19.72 5.63 -18.89
C LYS A 209 -21.19 5.22 -19.04
N TYR A 210 -21.89 5.07 -17.91
CA TYR A 210 -23.30 4.71 -17.83
C TYR A 210 -24.00 5.51 -16.72
N PRO A 211 -24.27 6.82 -16.92
CA PRO A 211 -24.75 7.72 -15.85
C PRO A 211 -26.07 7.26 -15.21
N THR A 212 -26.93 6.60 -15.98
CA THR A 212 -28.25 6.11 -15.52
C THR A 212 -28.18 4.81 -14.69
N GLN A 213 -27.05 4.11 -14.72
CA GLN A 213 -26.87 2.82 -14.05
C GLN A 213 -25.99 2.92 -12.80
N VAL A 214 -25.72 4.14 -12.32
CA VAL A 214 -24.90 4.38 -11.15
C VAL A 214 -25.56 3.80 -9.90
N ALA A 215 -24.85 2.88 -9.24
CA ALA A 215 -25.22 2.39 -7.91
C ALA A 215 -24.79 3.43 -6.85
N TRP A 216 -25.72 4.20 -6.34
CA TRP A 216 -25.42 5.30 -5.41
C TRP A 216 -24.93 4.84 -4.03
N ARG A 217 -25.20 3.59 -3.64
CA ARG A 217 -24.74 3.05 -2.34
C ARG A 217 -23.22 3.10 -2.20
N PRO A 218 -22.39 2.53 -3.10
CA PRO A 218 -20.94 2.63 -3.03
C PRO A 218 -20.43 4.06 -3.04
N VAL A 219 -21.09 4.95 -3.81
CA VAL A 219 -20.67 6.35 -3.95
C VAL A 219 -20.85 7.09 -2.63
N PHE A 220 -22.08 7.13 -2.09
CA PHE A 220 -22.35 7.87 -0.86
C PHE A 220 -21.68 7.23 0.37
N SER A 221 -21.65 5.90 0.45
CA SER A 221 -20.98 5.24 1.59
C SER A 221 -19.46 5.41 1.53
N GLY A 222 -18.85 5.42 0.34
CA GLY A 222 -17.41 5.65 0.20
C GLY A 222 -17.02 7.09 0.54
N ILE A 223 -17.75 8.08 0.02
CA ILE A 223 -17.55 9.50 0.38
C ILE A 223 -17.82 9.71 1.88
N GLY A 224 -18.90 9.12 2.40
CA GLY A 224 -19.22 9.18 3.83
C GLY A 224 -18.12 8.57 4.70
N MET A 225 -17.60 7.40 4.33
CA MET A 225 -16.48 6.75 5.03
C MET A 225 -15.22 7.61 4.97
N GLN A 226 -14.89 8.16 3.81
CA GLN A 226 -13.77 9.09 3.64
C GLN A 226 -13.91 10.30 4.57
N PHE A 227 -15.11 10.89 4.64
CA PHE A 227 -15.39 12.06 5.47
C PHE A 227 -15.32 11.72 6.97
N ILE A 228 -15.87 10.57 7.39
CA ILE A 228 -15.80 10.09 8.77
C ILE A 228 -14.34 9.84 9.18
N LEU A 229 -13.55 9.19 8.32
CA LEU A 229 -12.12 8.98 8.57
C LEU A 229 -11.39 10.32 8.67
N GLY A 230 -11.69 11.27 7.78
CA GLY A 230 -11.14 12.62 7.83
C GLY A 230 -11.44 13.32 9.16
N ILE A 231 -12.69 13.31 9.62
CA ILE A 231 -13.07 13.87 10.93
C ILE A 231 -12.36 13.14 12.07
N LEU A 232 -12.38 11.81 12.07
CA LEU A 232 -11.79 11.01 13.13
C LEU A 232 -10.29 11.30 13.28
N ILE A 233 -9.56 11.34 12.18
CA ILE A 233 -8.11 11.46 12.17
C ILE A 233 -7.66 12.92 12.33
N LEU A 234 -8.27 13.85 11.58
CA LEU A 234 -7.79 15.23 11.49
C LEU A 234 -8.44 16.18 12.50
N ARG A 235 -9.62 15.81 13.03
CA ARG A 235 -10.40 16.70 13.89
C ARG A 235 -10.37 16.32 15.36
N THR A 236 -10.33 15.01 15.65
CA THR A 236 -10.27 14.56 17.04
C THR A 236 -8.83 14.62 17.54
N LYS A 237 -8.62 15.12 18.77
CA LYS A 237 -7.29 15.16 19.39
C LYS A 237 -6.68 13.75 19.45
N VAL A 238 -7.47 12.78 19.89
CA VAL A 238 -7.01 11.38 19.99
C VAL A 238 -6.61 10.82 18.62
N GLY A 239 -7.43 11.02 17.58
CA GLY A 239 -7.12 10.56 16.23
C GLY A 239 -5.85 11.19 15.69
N PHE A 240 -5.72 12.51 15.83
CA PHE A 240 -4.52 13.23 15.39
C PHE A 240 -3.27 12.76 16.13
N ASP A 241 -3.32 12.65 17.46
CA ASP A 241 -2.19 12.23 18.28
C ASP A 241 -1.74 10.78 17.93
N VAL A 242 -2.70 9.87 17.73
CA VAL A 242 -2.41 8.47 17.33
C VAL A 242 -1.76 8.42 15.96
N PHE A 243 -2.30 9.14 14.97
CA PHE A 243 -1.73 9.15 13.62
C PHE A 243 -0.40 9.88 13.53
N ASN A 244 -0.22 10.94 14.31
CA ASN A 244 1.07 11.61 14.43
C ASN A 244 2.12 10.70 15.06
N TRP A 245 1.77 10.02 16.15
CA TRP A 245 2.64 9.03 16.78
C TRP A 245 3.00 7.90 15.80
N LEU A 246 2.00 7.35 15.10
CA LEU A 246 2.23 6.30 14.11
C LEU A 246 3.15 6.79 12.97
N GLY A 247 2.95 8.02 12.51
CA GLY A 247 3.79 8.65 11.49
C GLY A 247 5.25 8.76 11.94
N ILE A 248 5.49 9.19 13.20
CA ILE A 248 6.83 9.25 13.79
C ILE A 248 7.45 7.85 13.89
N GLN A 249 6.67 6.82 14.31
CA GLN A 249 7.19 5.45 14.38
C GLN A 249 7.59 4.92 13.00
N ILE A 250 6.77 5.18 11.97
CA ILE A 250 7.09 4.78 10.60
C ILE A 250 8.33 5.53 10.10
N GLN A 251 8.45 6.82 10.37
CA GLN A 251 9.64 7.59 10.02
C GLN A 251 10.90 7.01 10.67
N THR A 252 10.88 6.81 11.98
CA THR A 252 12.00 6.20 12.73
C THR A 252 12.34 4.81 12.20
N PHE A 253 11.31 4.01 11.88
CA PHE A 253 11.51 2.69 11.28
C PHE A 253 12.20 2.77 9.90
N LEU A 254 11.83 3.73 9.07
CA LEU A 254 12.43 3.90 7.74
C LEU A 254 13.87 4.42 7.81
N GLU A 255 14.22 5.18 8.85
CA GLU A 255 15.59 5.66 9.10
C GLU A 255 16.59 4.53 9.37
N TYR A 256 16.13 3.33 9.79
CA TYR A 256 17.02 2.16 9.90
C TYR A 256 17.65 1.76 8.57
N SER A 257 17.06 2.12 7.43
CA SER A 257 17.66 1.91 6.10
C SER A 257 18.97 2.67 5.91
N ASP A 258 19.18 3.77 6.67
CA ASP A 258 20.39 4.59 6.60
C ASP A 258 21.64 3.79 7.00
N ALA A 259 21.51 2.80 7.90
CA ALA A 259 22.61 1.91 8.26
C ALA A 259 23.11 1.09 7.05
N GLY A 260 22.17 0.56 6.25
CA GLY A 260 22.48 -0.15 5.01
C GLY A 260 23.04 0.78 3.93
N ALA A 261 22.42 1.95 3.75
CA ALA A 261 22.88 2.95 2.79
C ALA A 261 24.31 3.43 3.12
N LYS A 262 24.59 3.72 4.36
CA LYS A 262 25.92 4.10 4.84
C LYS A 262 26.96 3.00 4.61
N PHE A 263 26.61 1.75 4.84
CA PHE A 263 27.51 0.62 4.63
C PHE A 263 27.86 0.44 3.14
N VAL A 264 26.86 0.54 2.25
CA VAL A 264 27.04 0.29 0.81
C VAL A 264 27.68 1.48 0.09
N PHE A 265 27.26 2.72 0.41
CA PHE A 265 27.64 3.94 -0.32
C PHE A 265 28.65 4.82 0.45
N GLY A 266 29.00 4.47 1.69
CA GLY A 266 29.93 5.20 2.54
C GLY A 266 29.28 6.38 3.30
N ASP A 267 30.09 7.10 4.06
CA ASP A 267 29.60 8.19 4.96
C ASP A 267 28.97 9.36 4.20
N LYS A 268 29.32 9.55 2.93
CA LYS A 268 28.79 10.61 2.05
C LYS A 268 27.55 10.23 1.28
N TYR A 269 26.83 9.18 1.68
CA TYR A 269 25.60 8.74 0.99
C TYR A 269 24.52 9.83 0.90
N THR A 270 24.56 10.85 1.73
CA THR A 270 23.66 11.99 1.69
C THR A 270 23.96 13.00 0.59
N ASP A 271 25.15 12.99 -0.02
CA ASP A 271 25.55 13.94 -1.08
C ASP A 271 24.69 13.74 -2.34
N HIS A 272 24.35 12.48 -2.64
CA HIS A 272 23.39 12.11 -3.68
C HIS A 272 22.08 11.61 -3.06
N PHE A 273 21.40 12.50 -2.38
CA PHE A 273 20.22 12.23 -1.53
C PHE A 273 19.20 11.29 -2.18
N PHE A 274 18.81 11.51 -3.43
CA PHE A 274 17.81 10.69 -4.09
C PHE A 274 18.30 9.25 -4.30
N ALA A 275 19.50 9.07 -4.87
CA ALA A 275 20.02 7.76 -5.23
C ALA A 275 20.47 6.94 -4.03
N PHE A 276 21.11 7.57 -3.04
CA PHE A 276 21.79 6.85 -1.97
C PHE A 276 21.07 6.89 -0.62
N LYS A 277 20.07 7.77 -0.47
CA LYS A 277 19.21 7.78 0.73
C LYS A 277 17.79 7.32 0.41
N VAL A 278 17.14 7.88 -0.61
CA VAL A 278 15.72 7.59 -0.90
C VAL A 278 15.52 6.19 -1.48
N LEU A 279 16.32 5.76 -2.45
CA LEU A 279 16.15 4.45 -3.07
C LEU A 279 16.40 3.26 -2.10
N PRO A 280 17.41 3.29 -1.19
CA PRO A 280 17.55 2.26 -0.15
C PRO A 280 16.35 2.11 0.79
N ILE A 281 15.64 3.20 1.10
CA ILE A 281 14.40 3.13 1.90
C ILE A 281 13.36 2.24 1.19
N VAL A 282 13.22 2.39 -0.13
CA VAL A 282 12.29 1.57 -0.93
C VAL A 282 12.66 0.08 -0.86
N VAL A 283 13.95 -0.25 -0.96
CA VAL A 283 14.44 -1.64 -0.84
C VAL A 283 14.14 -2.22 0.55
N PHE A 284 14.50 -1.50 1.60
CA PHE A 284 14.29 -1.93 2.98
C PHE A 284 12.81 -2.17 3.27
N PHE A 285 11.95 -1.21 2.93
CA PHE A 285 10.51 -1.33 3.17
C PHE A 285 9.89 -2.49 2.38
N SER A 286 10.24 -2.67 1.11
CA SER A 286 9.76 -3.79 0.28
C SER A 286 10.15 -5.14 0.89
N THR A 287 11.37 -5.26 1.42
CA THR A 287 11.85 -6.46 2.12
C THR A 287 11.00 -6.76 3.35
N VAL A 288 10.76 -5.75 4.20
CA VAL A 288 9.96 -5.90 5.43
C VAL A 288 8.50 -6.23 5.10
N MET A 289 7.92 -5.58 4.10
CA MET A 289 6.55 -5.88 3.66
C MET A 289 6.42 -7.32 3.19
N SER A 290 7.38 -7.85 2.43
CA SER A 290 7.39 -9.24 2.00
C SER A 290 7.46 -10.21 3.19
N MET A 291 8.25 -9.87 4.23
CA MET A 291 8.29 -10.65 5.48
C MET A 291 6.95 -10.63 6.21
N LEU A 292 6.30 -9.47 6.33
CA LEU A 292 4.98 -9.33 6.97
C LEU A 292 3.88 -10.06 6.19
N TYR A 293 3.97 -10.10 4.86
CA TYR A 293 3.11 -10.92 4.03
C TYR A 293 3.33 -12.41 4.29
N HIS A 294 4.57 -12.83 4.42
CA HIS A 294 4.89 -14.22 4.69
C HIS A 294 4.34 -14.71 6.06
N VAL A 295 4.49 -13.88 7.10
CA VAL A 295 3.96 -14.17 8.45
C VAL A 295 2.42 -14.20 8.47
N GLY A 296 1.75 -13.69 7.42
CA GLY A 296 0.29 -13.63 7.33
C GLY A 296 -0.32 -12.39 7.96
N PHE A 297 0.48 -11.53 8.59
CA PHE A 297 -0.02 -10.31 9.24
C PHE A 297 -0.67 -9.35 8.25
N MET A 298 -0.05 -9.15 7.09
CA MET A 298 -0.60 -8.24 6.07
C MET A 298 -1.88 -8.78 5.47
N GLN A 299 -1.98 -10.10 5.19
CA GLN A 299 -3.22 -10.71 4.69
C GLN A 299 -4.36 -10.56 5.69
N TRP A 300 -4.07 -10.76 6.98
CA TRP A 300 -5.04 -10.56 8.04
C TRP A 300 -5.50 -9.10 8.10
N LEU A 301 -4.57 -8.14 8.14
CA LEU A 301 -4.87 -6.71 8.24
C LEU A 301 -5.68 -6.23 7.02
N VAL A 302 -5.20 -6.51 5.82
CA VAL A 302 -5.85 -6.13 4.56
C VAL A 302 -7.23 -6.80 4.44
N GLY A 303 -7.33 -8.07 4.88
CA GLY A 303 -8.60 -8.80 4.92
C GLY A 303 -9.64 -8.14 5.81
N LYS A 304 -9.26 -7.66 7.01
CA LYS A 304 -10.17 -6.95 7.94
C LYS A 304 -10.61 -5.61 7.38
N VAL A 305 -9.68 -4.81 6.85
CA VAL A 305 -10.01 -3.51 6.23
C VAL A 305 -10.89 -3.71 5.01
N GLY A 306 -10.55 -4.66 4.13
CA GLY A 306 -11.34 -5.00 2.94
C GLY A 306 -12.75 -5.49 3.29
N TRP A 307 -12.90 -6.29 4.35
CA TRP A 307 -14.21 -6.72 4.85
C TRP A 307 -15.06 -5.53 5.33
N ILE A 308 -14.47 -4.61 6.09
CA ILE A 308 -15.15 -3.38 6.52
C ILE A 308 -15.64 -2.61 5.29
N MET A 309 -14.78 -2.38 4.30
CA MET A 309 -15.15 -1.66 3.08
C MET A 309 -16.26 -2.38 2.30
N HIS A 310 -16.15 -3.71 2.15
CA HIS A 310 -17.17 -4.53 1.50
C HIS A 310 -18.55 -4.38 2.15
N VAL A 311 -18.61 -4.49 3.48
CA VAL A 311 -19.88 -4.43 4.23
C VAL A 311 -20.50 -3.04 4.16
N PHE A 312 -19.71 -1.99 4.41
CA PHE A 312 -20.22 -0.61 4.42
C PHE A 312 -20.59 -0.10 3.02
N MET A 313 -19.71 -0.31 2.06
CA MET A 313 -19.90 0.22 0.70
C MET A 313 -20.80 -0.70 -0.15
N GLY A 314 -20.82 -1.99 0.13
CA GLY A 314 -21.53 -2.97 -0.69
C GLY A 314 -20.84 -3.21 -2.05
N THR A 315 -19.54 -2.96 -2.10
CA THR A 315 -18.65 -3.28 -3.22
C THR A 315 -18.28 -4.77 -3.20
N THR A 316 -17.72 -5.30 -4.27
CA THR A 316 -17.36 -6.73 -4.30
C THR A 316 -16.15 -7.01 -3.38
N PRO A 317 -15.99 -8.26 -2.90
CA PRO A 317 -14.86 -8.63 -2.05
C PRO A 317 -13.50 -8.40 -2.73
N VAL A 318 -13.42 -8.63 -4.05
CA VAL A 318 -12.18 -8.49 -4.83
C VAL A 318 -11.71 -7.04 -4.86
N GLU A 319 -12.57 -6.12 -5.25
CA GLU A 319 -12.22 -4.70 -5.34
C GLU A 319 -11.98 -4.08 -3.96
N SER A 320 -12.75 -4.49 -2.96
CA SER A 320 -12.58 -4.03 -1.58
C SER A 320 -11.25 -4.48 -0.98
N LEU A 321 -10.84 -5.74 -1.25
CA LEU A 321 -9.57 -6.28 -0.79
C LEU A 321 -8.37 -5.58 -1.45
N VAL A 322 -8.45 -5.34 -2.76
CA VAL A 322 -7.39 -4.62 -3.49
C VAL A 322 -7.29 -3.16 -3.04
N ALA A 323 -8.41 -2.47 -2.85
CA ALA A 323 -8.39 -1.09 -2.36
C ALA A 323 -7.83 -1.00 -0.93
N ALA A 324 -8.17 -1.94 -0.05
CA ALA A 324 -7.58 -2.05 1.28
C ALA A 324 -6.07 -2.37 1.21
N GLY A 325 -5.66 -3.23 0.30
CA GLY A 325 -4.25 -3.56 0.05
C GLY A 325 -3.43 -2.35 -0.38
N ASN A 326 -3.98 -1.53 -1.24
CA ASN A 326 -3.31 -0.32 -1.76
C ASN A 326 -3.02 0.75 -0.69
N ILE A 327 -3.61 0.67 0.51
CA ILE A 327 -3.22 1.53 1.63
C ILE A 327 -1.77 1.26 2.06
N PHE A 328 -1.32 0.02 1.93
CA PHE A 328 -0.05 -0.46 2.49
C PHE A 328 0.98 -0.82 1.41
N VAL A 329 0.51 -1.34 0.26
CA VAL A 329 1.36 -1.84 -0.83
C VAL A 329 1.09 -1.13 -2.13
N GLY A 330 2.00 -1.32 -3.09
CA GLY A 330 1.94 -0.63 -4.38
C GLY A 330 0.84 -1.12 -5.32
N GLN A 331 0.56 -0.31 -6.32
CA GLN A 331 -0.45 -0.55 -7.36
C GLN A 331 -0.24 -1.82 -8.18
N THR A 332 0.99 -2.33 -8.26
CA THR A 332 1.35 -3.59 -8.95
C THR A 332 1.32 -4.80 -8.03
N GLU A 333 1.46 -4.59 -6.73
CA GLU A 333 1.54 -5.65 -5.71
C GLU A 333 0.15 -6.00 -5.15
N SER A 334 -0.70 -5.00 -4.92
CA SER A 334 -2.04 -5.22 -4.36
C SER A 334 -2.92 -6.14 -5.23
N PRO A 335 -2.92 -6.07 -6.59
CA PRO A 335 -3.67 -7.01 -7.41
C PRO A 335 -3.19 -8.47 -7.30
N LEU A 336 -1.97 -8.72 -6.82
CA LEU A 336 -1.49 -10.09 -6.57
C LEU A 336 -2.29 -10.81 -5.49
N LEU A 337 -2.89 -10.08 -4.55
CA LEU A 337 -3.78 -10.63 -3.51
C LEU A 337 -4.98 -11.37 -4.11
N VAL A 338 -5.41 -10.92 -5.28
CA VAL A 338 -6.58 -11.45 -5.99
C VAL A 338 -6.21 -12.10 -7.33
N ARG A 339 -4.93 -12.40 -7.55
CA ARG A 339 -4.41 -12.97 -8.79
C ARG A 339 -5.24 -14.11 -9.38
N PRO A 340 -5.67 -15.13 -8.61
CA PRO A 340 -6.47 -16.24 -9.15
C PRO A 340 -7.82 -15.80 -9.70
N TYR A 341 -8.34 -14.68 -9.24
CA TYR A 341 -9.67 -14.17 -9.56
C TYR A 341 -9.67 -13.15 -10.70
N LEU A 342 -8.53 -12.49 -10.98
CA LEU A 342 -8.40 -11.45 -12.00
C LEU A 342 -8.93 -11.84 -13.40
N PRO A 343 -8.78 -13.08 -13.90
CA PRO A 343 -9.36 -13.47 -15.18
C PRO A 343 -10.88 -13.43 -15.22
N TYR A 344 -11.55 -13.49 -14.06
CA TYR A 344 -13.00 -13.65 -13.94
C TYR A 344 -13.73 -12.40 -13.49
N ILE A 345 -13.01 -11.32 -13.13
CA ILE A 345 -13.62 -10.07 -12.70
C ILE A 345 -14.27 -9.31 -13.85
N THR A 346 -15.27 -8.49 -13.50
CA THR A 346 -15.97 -7.60 -14.45
C THR A 346 -15.08 -6.43 -14.89
N LYS A 347 -15.48 -5.72 -15.93
CA LYS A 347 -14.79 -4.51 -16.38
C LYS A 347 -14.84 -3.39 -15.34
N SER A 348 -15.95 -3.28 -14.61
CA SER A 348 -16.10 -2.31 -13.52
C SER A 348 -15.21 -2.64 -12.34
N GLU A 349 -15.12 -3.94 -11.95
CA GLU A 349 -14.17 -4.39 -10.91
C GLU A 349 -12.73 -4.13 -11.32
N LEU A 350 -12.37 -4.44 -12.57
CA LEU A 350 -11.03 -4.18 -13.10
C LEU A 350 -10.69 -2.69 -13.08
N HIS A 351 -11.64 -1.83 -13.46
CA HIS A 351 -11.50 -0.38 -13.36
C HIS A 351 -11.32 0.07 -11.91
N ALA A 352 -12.05 -0.52 -10.97
CA ALA A 352 -11.91 -0.21 -9.54
C ALA A 352 -10.53 -0.63 -8.98
N VAL A 353 -10.03 -1.81 -9.36
CA VAL A 353 -8.68 -2.29 -9.01
C VAL A 353 -7.60 -1.30 -9.46
N MET A 354 -7.67 -0.84 -10.71
CA MET A 354 -6.72 0.13 -11.25
C MET A 354 -6.88 1.51 -10.59
N THR A 355 -8.11 1.99 -10.42
CA THR A 355 -8.39 3.28 -9.78
C THR A 355 -7.84 3.33 -8.36
N ALA A 356 -8.00 2.24 -7.58
CA ALA A 356 -7.44 2.14 -6.24
C ALA A 356 -5.91 2.25 -6.25
N GLY A 357 -5.25 1.60 -7.20
CA GLY A 357 -3.80 1.72 -7.38
C GLY A 357 -3.34 3.13 -7.73
N PHE A 358 -4.07 3.84 -8.60
CA PHE A 358 -3.75 5.21 -8.98
C PHE A 358 -4.03 6.25 -7.89
N SER A 359 -4.97 6.00 -6.99
CA SER A 359 -5.39 6.98 -5.97
C SER A 359 -4.60 6.90 -4.67
N THR A 360 -3.73 5.90 -4.51
CA THR A 360 -2.93 5.66 -3.31
C THR A 360 -1.45 5.66 -3.63
N ILE A 361 -0.63 5.73 -2.60
CA ILE A 361 0.84 5.56 -2.70
C ILE A 361 1.23 4.23 -2.06
N ALA A 362 2.29 3.61 -2.57
CA ALA A 362 2.87 2.45 -1.92
C ALA A 362 3.57 2.86 -0.61
N GLY A 363 3.46 2.03 0.42
CA GLY A 363 4.19 2.25 1.67
C GLY A 363 5.70 2.36 1.48
N SER A 364 6.27 1.67 0.49
CA SER A 364 7.69 1.74 0.14
C SER A 364 8.14 3.14 -0.29
N VAL A 365 7.28 3.91 -0.98
CA VAL A 365 7.63 5.28 -1.41
C VAL A 365 7.23 6.34 -0.40
N LEU A 366 6.36 6.02 0.56
CA LEU A 366 6.00 6.89 1.67
C LEU A 366 7.25 7.45 2.37
N GLY A 367 8.22 6.57 2.64
CA GLY A 367 9.49 6.94 3.25
C GLY A 367 10.30 7.94 2.45
N ALA A 368 10.23 7.84 1.13
CA ALA A 368 10.88 8.80 0.24
C ALA A 368 10.29 10.22 0.39
N TYR A 369 8.96 10.35 0.49
CA TYR A 369 8.32 11.65 0.65
C TYR A 369 8.53 12.23 2.05
N ILE A 370 8.55 11.39 3.08
CA ILE A 370 8.92 11.79 4.45
C ILE A 370 10.37 12.32 4.46
N SER A 371 11.29 11.66 3.77
CA SER A 371 12.69 12.12 3.65
C SER A 371 12.82 13.47 2.95
N PHE A 372 11.88 13.84 2.08
CA PHE A 372 11.80 15.18 1.50
C PHE A 372 11.29 16.24 2.50
N GLY A 373 10.84 15.88 3.70
CA GLY A 373 10.30 16.77 4.71
C GLY A 373 8.78 16.92 4.68
N VAL A 374 8.07 16.05 3.94
CA VAL A 374 6.60 16.03 3.95
C VAL A 374 6.11 15.31 5.19
N SER A 375 5.08 15.82 5.85
CA SER A 375 4.52 15.25 7.07
C SER A 375 4.04 13.82 6.88
N SER A 376 4.60 12.89 7.68
CA SER A 376 4.25 11.47 7.67
C SER A 376 2.79 11.21 8.06
N SER A 377 2.25 11.98 9.02
CA SER A 377 0.86 11.86 9.46
C SER A 377 -0.13 12.25 8.37
N HIS A 378 0.13 13.31 7.60
CA HIS A 378 -0.72 13.71 6.48
C HIS A 378 -0.66 12.71 5.33
N LEU A 379 0.51 12.16 5.01
CA LEU A 379 0.66 11.14 3.96
C LEU A 379 -0.08 9.84 4.29
N LEU A 380 0.04 9.36 5.53
CA LEU A 380 -0.69 8.18 6.00
C LEU A 380 -2.21 8.39 5.96
N THR A 381 -2.65 9.54 6.47
CA THR A 381 -4.06 9.90 6.46
C THR A 381 -4.61 9.97 5.04
N ALA A 382 -3.86 10.58 4.10
CA ALA A 382 -4.23 10.67 2.70
C ALA A 382 -4.39 9.27 2.08
N SER A 383 -3.45 8.34 2.32
CA SER A 383 -3.52 6.98 1.80
C SER A 383 -4.76 6.22 2.30
N ILE A 384 -5.05 6.32 3.60
CA ILE A 384 -6.21 5.63 4.20
C ILE A 384 -7.53 6.22 3.71
N MET A 385 -7.63 7.55 3.60
CA MET A 385 -8.83 8.22 3.09
C MET A 385 -9.05 7.99 1.60
N SER A 386 -7.99 7.77 0.83
CA SER A 386 -8.08 7.53 -0.62
C SER A 386 -8.67 6.18 -0.98
N ALA A 387 -8.55 5.16 -0.12
CA ALA A 387 -9.09 3.83 -0.41
C ALA A 387 -10.62 3.80 -0.60
N PRO A 388 -11.46 4.28 0.32
CA PRO A 388 -12.91 4.37 0.09
C PRO A 388 -13.27 5.38 -1.02
N ALA A 389 -12.52 6.47 -1.16
CA ALA A 389 -12.73 7.45 -2.23
C ALA A 389 -12.53 6.83 -3.61
N SER A 390 -11.50 6.01 -3.79
CA SER A 390 -11.18 5.36 -5.05
C SER A 390 -12.32 4.46 -5.54
N LEU A 391 -12.89 3.66 -4.64
CA LEU A 391 -14.04 2.81 -4.97
C LEU A 391 -15.29 3.65 -5.29
N ALA A 392 -15.55 4.70 -4.51
CA ALA A 392 -16.68 5.60 -4.76
C ALA A 392 -16.60 6.24 -6.15
N VAL A 393 -15.44 6.82 -6.48
CA VAL A 393 -15.20 7.48 -7.78
C VAL A 393 -15.21 6.46 -8.91
N SER A 394 -14.59 5.29 -8.71
CA SER A 394 -14.57 4.25 -9.73
C SER A 394 -15.98 3.75 -10.08
N LYS A 395 -16.84 3.49 -9.08
CA LYS A 395 -18.22 3.05 -9.30
C LYS A 395 -19.12 4.15 -9.84
N LEU A 396 -18.78 5.41 -9.61
CA LEU A 396 -19.45 6.55 -10.24
C LEU A 396 -19.07 6.69 -11.71
N PHE A 397 -17.78 6.57 -12.03
CA PHE A 397 -17.22 6.81 -13.36
C PHE A 397 -17.39 5.63 -14.32
N TRP A 398 -17.35 4.40 -13.77
CA TRP A 398 -17.63 3.16 -14.49
C TRP A 398 -18.52 2.25 -13.64
N PRO A 399 -19.85 2.44 -13.70
CA PRO A 399 -20.83 1.65 -12.95
C PRO A 399 -20.77 0.16 -13.29
N GLU A 400 -21.21 -0.67 -12.34
CA GLU A 400 -21.30 -2.10 -12.53
C GLU A 400 -22.53 -2.44 -13.38
N THR A 401 -22.30 -3.08 -14.50
CA THR A 401 -23.35 -3.52 -15.44
C THR A 401 -23.42 -5.02 -15.60
N GLU A 402 -22.40 -5.72 -15.11
CA GLU A 402 -22.26 -7.18 -15.18
C GLU A 402 -22.51 -7.79 -13.78
N LYS A 403 -22.86 -9.06 -13.70
CA LYS A 403 -22.99 -9.74 -12.41
C LYS A 403 -21.62 -10.23 -11.95
N PRO A 404 -21.11 -9.80 -10.80
CA PRO A 404 -19.86 -10.33 -10.24
C PRO A 404 -19.98 -11.83 -9.97
N LEU A 405 -18.97 -12.60 -10.39
CA LEU A 405 -18.97 -14.06 -10.32
C LEU A 405 -18.07 -14.61 -9.20
N VAL A 406 -17.28 -13.76 -8.57
CA VAL A 406 -16.18 -14.20 -7.70
C VAL A 406 -16.55 -14.15 -6.21
N THR A 407 -16.38 -15.31 -5.52
CA THR A 407 -16.38 -15.44 -4.06
C THR A 407 -14.98 -15.86 -3.59
N LEU A 408 -14.38 -15.12 -2.66
CA LEU A 408 -13.00 -15.39 -2.19
C LEU A 408 -12.93 -16.64 -1.29
N ARG A 409 -11.95 -17.52 -1.56
CA ARG A 409 -11.48 -18.57 -0.64
C ARG A 409 -9.98 -18.41 -0.40
N SER A 410 -9.53 -18.53 0.86
CA SER A 410 -8.15 -18.26 1.27
C SER A 410 -7.20 -19.45 1.11
N GLY A 411 -5.91 -19.15 0.87
CA GLY A 411 -4.75 -19.99 1.16
C GLY A 411 -3.60 -19.93 0.17
N ILE A 412 -2.41 -19.42 0.59
CA ILE A 412 -1.08 -19.72 0.00
C ILE A 412 -0.02 -19.63 1.12
N GLN A 413 0.91 -20.61 1.20
CA GLN A 413 2.03 -20.67 2.15
C GLN A 413 3.38 -20.55 1.43
N MET A 414 4.32 -19.78 1.97
CA MET A 414 5.72 -19.66 1.56
C MET A 414 6.65 -19.48 2.77
N ASN A 415 8.00 -19.57 2.64
CA ASN A 415 9.00 -19.46 3.72
C ASN A 415 9.50 -18.03 3.98
N LEU A 416 9.81 -17.66 5.25
CA LEU A 416 10.12 -16.28 5.69
C LEU A 416 11.41 -15.70 5.06
N LEU A 417 12.49 -16.47 4.98
CA LEU A 417 13.75 -16.01 4.39
C LEU A 417 13.66 -15.89 2.86
N GLU A 418 12.92 -16.77 2.23
CA GLU A 418 12.63 -16.72 0.80
C GLU A 418 11.79 -15.48 0.47
N ALA A 419 10.78 -15.17 1.30
CA ALA A 419 9.97 -13.97 1.15
C ALA A 419 10.80 -12.68 1.31
N ALA A 420 11.73 -12.63 2.27
CA ALA A 420 12.62 -11.48 2.44
C ALA A 420 13.54 -11.29 1.23
N SER A 421 14.17 -12.37 0.74
CA SER A 421 15.04 -12.35 -0.44
C SER A 421 14.26 -11.98 -1.70
N GLN A 422 13.05 -12.50 -1.86
CA GLN A 422 12.19 -12.18 -2.99
C GLN A 422 11.71 -10.71 -2.95
N GLY A 423 11.38 -10.18 -1.76
CA GLY A 423 11.05 -8.78 -1.57
C GLY A 423 12.19 -7.84 -1.96
N ALA A 424 13.41 -8.14 -1.52
CA ALA A 424 14.60 -7.40 -1.91
C ALA A 424 14.84 -7.47 -3.43
N SER A 425 14.73 -8.65 -4.03
CA SER A 425 14.91 -8.86 -5.48
C SER A 425 13.84 -8.14 -6.31
N THR A 426 12.59 -8.16 -5.87
CA THR A 426 11.49 -7.46 -6.54
C THR A 426 11.67 -5.95 -6.49
N SER A 427 12.22 -5.43 -5.38
CA SER A 427 12.48 -3.99 -5.21
C SER A 427 13.52 -3.44 -6.19
N ILE A 428 14.45 -4.26 -6.71
CA ILE A 428 15.42 -3.84 -7.72
C ILE A 428 14.72 -3.30 -8.97
N GLY A 429 13.71 -4.03 -9.46
CA GLY A 429 12.90 -3.59 -10.60
C GLY A 429 12.16 -2.28 -10.32
N LEU A 430 11.61 -2.13 -9.12
CA LEU A 430 10.92 -0.91 -8.71
C LEU A 430 11.87 0.28 -8.61
N VAL A 431 13.01 0.12 -7.95
CA VAL A 431 14.06 1.14 -7.81
C VAL A 431 14.60 1.57 -9.17
N ALA A 432 14.92 0.60 -10.04
CA ALA A 432 15.38 0.87 -11.40
C ALA A 432 14.34 1.66 -12.20
N ASN A 433 13.07 1.24 -12.16
CA ASN A 433 11.99 1.95 -12.84
C ASN A 433 11.82 3.39 -12.33
N ILE A 434 11.87 3.61 -11.01
CA ILE A 434 11.79 4.96 -10.43
C ILE A 434 12.95 5.81 -10.95
N ALA A 435 14.20 5.31 -10.89
CA ALA A 435 15.38 6.04 -11.31
C ALA A 435 15.34 6.39 -12.82
N VAL A 436 15.04 5.40 -13.66
CA VAL A 436 14.99 5.58 -15.13
C VAL A 436 13.86 6.54 -15.52
N ASN A 437 12.68 6.41 -14.91
CA ASN A 437 11.57 7.32 -15.18
C ASN A 437 11.89 8.75 -14.76
N VAL A 438 12.49 8.96 -13.58
CA VAL A 438 12.89 10.31 -13.15
C VAL A 438 13.91 10.93 -14.10
N ILE A 439 14.93 10.17 -14.53
CA ILE A 439 15.94 10.66 -15.48
C ILE A 439 15.28 11.02 -16.81
N SER A 440 14.50 10.09 -17.38
CA SER A 440 13.88 10.25 -18.69
C SER A 440 12.90 11.44 -18.72
N PHE A 441 12.03 11.52 -17.71
CA PHE A 441 11.02 12.58 -17.66
C PHE A 441 11.60 13.95 -17.34
N LEU A 442 12.67 14.04 -16.53
CA LEU A 442 13.37 15.31 -16.30
C LEU A 442 14.08 15.79 -17.57
N ALA A 443 14.68 14.87 -18.34
CA ALA A 443 15.31 15.21 -19.62
C ALA A 443 14.26 15.70 -20.66
N LEU A 444 13.12 14.99 -20.76
CA LEU A 444 12.01 15.40 -21.61
C LEU A 444 11.42 16.75 -21.19
N LEU A 445 11.26 16.99 -19.89
CA LEU A 445 10.82 18.27 -19.37
C LEU A 445 11.76 19.41 -19.76
N SER A 446 13.06 19.21 -19.57
CA SER A 446 14.09 20.20 -19.95
C SER A 446 14.04 20.52 -21.44
N PHE A 447 13.85 19.49 -22.29
CA PHE A 447 13.66 19.67 -23.71
C PHE A 447 12.38 20.45 -24.05
N LEU A 448 11.25 20.09 -23.43
CA LEU A 448 9.96 20.78 -23.62
C LEU A 448 10.04 22.23 -23.17
N ASP A 449 10.63 22.50 -22.00
CA ASP A 449 10.78 23.86 -21.50
C ASP A 449 11.67 24.71 -22.43
N SER A 450 12.73 24.12 -22.97
CA SER A 450 13.60 24.79 -23.95
C SER A 450 12.85 25.09 -25.26
N ALA A 451 12.06 24.15 -25.76
CA ALA A 451 11.27 24.32 -26.96
C ALA A 451 10.16 25.38 -26.76
N LEU A 452 9.47 25.33 -25.60
CA LEU A 452 8.43 26.31 -25.26
C LEU A 452 9.02 27.71 -25.07
N SER A 453 10.15 27.83 -24.39
CA SER A 453 10.86 29.10 -24.24
C SER A 453 11.29 29.66 -25.59
N TRP A 454 11.77 28.80 -26.51
CA TRP A 454 12.09 29.23 -27.88
C TRP A 454 10.85 29.76 -28.63
N VAL A 455 9.71 29.04 -28.54
CA VAL A 455 8.44 29.52 -29.10
C VAL A 455 7.99 30.80 -28.42
N GLY A 456 8.08 30.87 -27.07
CA GLY A 456 7.72 32.07 -26.31
C GLY A 456 8.55 33.29 -26.71
N ASN A 457 9.84 33.12 -26.99
CA ASN A 457 10.71 34.19 -27.46
C ASN A 457 10.26 34.78 -28.82
N LEU A 458 9.54 34.02 -29.66
CA LEU A 458 8.97 34.54 -30.92
C LEU A 458 7.83 35.54 -30.69
N PHE A 459 7.26 35.54 -29.46
CA PHE A 459 6.14 36.41 -29.05
C PHE A 459 6.51 37.31 -27.87
N ASP A 460 7.81 37.58 -27.64
CA ASP A 460 8.34 38.37 -26.53
C ASP A 460 7.93 37.86 -25.13
N TYR A 461 7.66 36.53 -25.02
CA TYR A 461 7.27 35.87 -23.78
C TYR A 461 8.22 34.68 -23.43
N PRO A 462 9.48 34.94 -23.06
CA PRO A 462 10.48 33.89 -22.81
C PRO A 462 10.18 33.01 -21.57
N GLN A 463 9.22 33.40 -20.75
CA GLN A 463 8.84 32.69 -19.52
C GLN A 463 7.83 31.53 -19.78
N LEU A 464 7.53 31.23 -21.04
CA LEU A 464 6.65 30.13 -21.38
C LEU A 464 7.31 28.81 -21.04
N THR A 465 6.80 28.13 -20.02
CA THR A 465 7.27 26.82 -19.56
C THR A 465 6.10 25.84 -19.51
N PHE A 466 6.41 24.55 -19.54
CA PHE A 466 5.40 23.50 -19.35
C PHE A 466 4.69 23.63 -18.00
N GLU A 467 5.44 24.03 -16.96
CA GLU A 467 4.87 24.32 -15.63
C GLU A 467 3.80 25.38 -15.68
N ASN A 468 4.04 26.52 -16.36
CA ASN A 468 3.09 27.59 -16.49
C ASN A 468 1.81 27.16 -17.21
N ILE A 469 1.93 26.38 -18.28
CA ILE A 469 0.77 25.83 -19.00
C ILE A 469 -0.04 24.94 -18.07
N CYS A 470 0.60 24.00 -17.37
CA CYS A 470 -0.07 23.14 -16.41
C CYS A 470 -0.68 23.92 -15.25
N ALA A 471 0.01 24.94 -14.76
CA ALA A 471 -0.48 25.79 -13.68
C ALA A 471 -1.82 26.44 -14.06
N TYR A 472 -1.93 27.02 -15.24
CA TYR A 472 -3.20 27.60 -15.73
C TYR A 472 -4.31 26.55 -15.91
N VAL A 473 -3.99 25.37 -16.42
CA VAL A 473 -4.97 24.28 -16.62
C VAL A 473 -5.48 23.74 -15.29
N PHE A 474 -4.60 23.55 -14.30
CA PHE A 474 -4.96 22.96 -13.02
C PHE A 474 -5.34 23.98 -11.94
N MET A 475 -5.12 25.28 -12.15
CA MET A 475 -5.48 26.34 -11.21
C MET A 475 -6.95 26.30 -10.76
N PRO A 476 -7.95 26.14 -11.64
CA PRO A 476 -9.34 26.06 -11.22
C PRO A 476 -9.62 24.87 -10.32
N PHE A 477 -8.98 23.73 -10.62
CA PHE A 477 -9.11 22.50 -9.80
C PHE A 477 -8.44 22.68 -8.43
N SER A 478 -7.26 23.30 -8.37
CA SER A 478 -6.58 23.57 -7.10
C SER A 478 -7.38 24.53 -6.22
N PHE A 479 -7.92 25.58 -6.78
CA PHE A 479 -8.80 26.53 -6.07
C PHE A 479 -10.04 25.83 -5.51
N MET A 480 -10.69 25.00 -6.30
CA MET A 480 -11.88 24.24 -5.86
C MET A 480 -11.57 23.22 -4.76
N MET A 481 -10.32 22.76 -4.63
CA MET A 481 -9.90 21.97 -3.47
C MET A 481 -9.80 22.79 -2.17
N GLY A 482 -9.87 24.13 -2.29
CA GLY A 482 -9.80 25.07 -1.16
C GLY A 482 -8.40 25.59 -0.88
N VAL A 483 -7.53 25.51 -1.88
CA VAL A 483 -6.24 26.21 -1.90
C VAL A 483 -6.51 27.72 -1.99
N ASP A 484 -5.70 28.54 -1.31
CA ASP A 484 -5.82 29.98 -1.39
C ASP A 484 -5.59 30.45 -2.83
N TRP A 485 -6.33 31.48 -3.27
CA TRP A 485 -6.29 31.94 -4.65
C TRP A 485 -4.87 32.23 -5.15
N GLU A 486 -4.06 32.90 -4.30
CA GLU A 486 -2.68 33.25 -4.62
C GLU A 486 -1.75 32.03 -4.75
N ASP A 487 -2.07 30.94 -4.07
CA ASP A 487 -1.31 29.68 -4.09
C ASP A 487 -1.78 28.72 -5.16
N SER A 488 -2.99 28.97 -5.72
CA SER A 488 -3.65 28.05 -6.65
C SER A 488 -2.84 27.83 -7.93
N PHE A 489 -2.10 28.84 -8.36
CA PHE A 489 -1.21 28.75 -9.51
C PHE A 489 -0.02 27.81 -9.24
N ILE A 490 0.61 27.95 -8.07
CA ILE A 490 1.75 27.11 -7.65
C ILE A 490 1.29 25.65 -7.51
N VAL A 491 0.17 25.41 -6.81
CA VAL A 491 -0.39 24.07 -6.66
C VAL A 491 -0.80 23.48 -8.00
N GLY A 492 -1.37 24.30 -8.90
CA GLY A 492 -1.68 23.89 -10.27
C GLY A 492 -0.44 23.37 -11.02
N GLY A 493 0.70 24.05 -10.89
CA GLY A 493 1.98 23.59 -11.42
C GLY A 493 2.42 22.25 -10.83
N LEU A 494 2.30 22.07 -9.50
CA LEU A 494 2.61 20.81 -8.84
C LEU A 494 1.72 19.65 -9.32
N LEU A 495 0.43 19.91 -9.55
CA LEU A 495 -0.50 18.93 -10.11
C LEU A 495 -0.12 18.54 -11.55
N GLY A 496 0.36 19.51 -12.33
CA GLY A 496 0.91 19.26 -13.67
C GLY A 496 2.12 18.30 -13.59
N TYR A 497 3.07 18.59 -12.73
CA TYR A 497 4.22 17.69 -12.52
C TYR A 497 3.81 16.29 -12.10
N LYS A 498 2.87 16.18 -11.14
CA LYS A 498 2.33 14.88 -10.73
C LYS A 498 1.75 14.13 -11.93
N THR A 499 0.87 14.77 -12.69
CA THR A 499 0.05 14.12 -13.73
C THR A 499 0.90 13.68 -14.93
N PHE A 500 1.77 14.54 -15.42
CA PHE A 500 2.51 14.28 -16.65
C PHE A 500 3.84 13.54 -16.41
N PHE A 501 4.49 13.77 -15.27
CA PHE A 501 5.76 13.14 -14.95
C PHE A 501 5.58 12.11 -13.84
N ASN A 502 5.71 12.52 -12.58
CA ASN A 502 5.46 11.69 -11.42
C ASN A 502 5.31 12.53 -10.15
N GLU A 503 4.78 11.89 -9.12
CA GLU A 503 4.59 12.49 -7.80
C GLU A 503 5.92 12.75 -7.06
N PHE A 504 7.00 12.02 -7.34
CA PHE A 504 8.33 12.26 -6.74
C PHE A 504 8.83 13.67 -7.05
N LEU A 505 8.70 14.08 -8.30
CA LEU A 505 9.12 15.41 -8.74
C LEU A 505 8.25 16.48 -8.10
N ALA A 506 6.92 16.25 -8.05
CA ALA A 506 5.99 17.16 -7.41
C ALA A 506 6.29 17.33 -5.90
N TYR A 507 6.51 16.25 -5.18
CA TYR A 507 6.87 16.30 -3.75
C TYR A 507 8.25 16.92 -3.50
N LYS A 508 9.23 16.68 -4.36
CA LYS A 508 10.54 17.34 -4.28
C LYS A 508 10.42 18.86 -4.44
N ARG A 509 9.52 19.34 -5.30
CA ARG A 509 9.23 20.77 -5.44
C ARG A 509 8.45 21.32 -4.25
N LEU A 510 7.42 20.60 -3.79
CA LEU A 510 6.69 20.95 -2.59
C LEU A 510 7.62 21.08 -1.37
N SER A 511 8.55 20.14 -1.21
CA SER A 511 9.57 20.16 -0.16
C SER A 511 10.40 21.43 -0.14
N LYS A 512 10.80 21.94 -1.29
CA LYS A 512 11.54 23.22 -1.37
C LYS A 512 10.70 24.38 -0.86
N LEU A 513 9.40 24.43 -1.18
CA LEU A 513 8.49 25.46 -0.72
C LEU A 513 8.29 25.38 0.81
N ILE A 514 8.15 24.14 1.35
CA ILE A 514 8.08 23.90 2.81
C ILE A 514 9.35 24.41 3.50
N GLN A 515 10.52 24.00 3.01
CA GLN A 515 11.82 24.42 3.59
C GLN A 515 12.03 25.93 3.51
N ASN A 516 11.60 26.59 2.43
CA ASN A 516 11.69 28.04 2.31
C ASN A 516 10.82 28.73 3.37
N ARG A 517 9.62 28.23 3.63
CA ARG A 517 8.75 28.72 4.70
C ARG A 517 9.36 28.54 6.09
N GLU A 518 9.89 27.33 6.36
CA GLU A 518 10.49 27.00 7.66
C GLU A 518 11.75 27.82 7.97
N LYS A 519 12.52 28.18 6.94
CA LYS A 519 13.69 29.07 7.06
C LYS A 519 13.31 30.53 7.33
N GLY A 520 12.03 30.88 7.27
CA GLY A 520 11.56 32.25 7.53
C GLY A 520 12.01 33.28 6.49
N GLY A 521 12.24 32.85 5.25
CA GLY A 521 12.62 33.74 4.14
C GLY A 521 11.50 34.69 3.71
N SER A 522 11.82 35.66 2.86
CA SER A 522 10.83 36.57 2.28
C SER A 522 9.79 35.77 1.46
N MET A 523 8.51 36.10 1.64
CA MET A 523 7.42 35.41 0.91
C MET A 523 7.49 35.67 -0.60
N TYR A 524 7.98 36.82 -1.01
CA TYR A 524 8.16 37.22 -2.41
C TYR A 524 9.60 37.64 -2.67
N ILE A 525 10.22 37.12 -3.72
CA ILE A 525 11.53 37.55 -4.25
C ILE A 525 11.33 37.87 -5.72
N ASN A 526 11.62 39.11 -6.10
CA ASN A 526 11.44 39.60 -7.48
C ASN A 526 10.02 39.33 -8.04
N GLY A 527 8.99 39.46 -7.22
CA GLY A 527 7.61 39.20 -7.61
C GLY A 527 7.22 37.72 -7.68
N VAL A 528 8.15 36.80 -7.44
CA VAL A 528 7.87 35.35 -7.43
C VAL A 528 7.66 34.88 -6.00
N LYS A 529 6.54 34.22 -5.73
CA LYS A 529 6.18 33.65 -4.43
C LYS A 529 7.08 32.45 -4.11
N GLN A 530 7.74 32.47 -2.94
CA GLN A 530 8.75 31.49 -2.55
C GLN A 530 8.19 30.32 -1.71
N TYR A 531 7.04 30.49 -1.07
CA TYR A 531 6.36 29.46 -0.30
C TYR A 531 4.85 29.72 -0.24
N MET A 532 4.10 28.71 0.14
CA MET A 532 2.63 28.72 0.26
C MET A 532 2.20 28.88 1.72
N THR A 533 0.92 29.15 1.92
CA THR A 533 0.31 29.05 3.25
C THR A 533 0.30 27.59 3.71
N VAL A 534 0.34 27.36 5.03
CA VAL A 534 0.29 26.00 5.61
C VAL A 534 -0.97 25.26 5.15
N ARG A 535 -2.08 25.97 4.99
CA ARG A 535 -3.32 25.41 4.44
C ARG A 535 -3.13 24.86 3.03
N SER A 536 -2.60 25.68 2.14
CA SER A 536 -2.35 25.31 0.73
C SER A 536 -1.36 24.17 0.61
N GLU A 537 -0.31 24.19 1.46
CA GLU A 537 0.70 23.14 1.57
C GLU A 537 0.10 21.79 1.94
N VAL A 538 -0.76 21.76 2.96
CA VAL A 538 -1.41 20.52 3.40
C VAL A 538 -2.38 20.01 2.33
N ILE A 539 -3.23 20.87 1.76
CA ILE A 539 -4.15 20.49 0.69
C ILE A 539 -3.38 19.92 -0.51
N ALA A 540 -2.28 20.57 -0.91
CA ALA A 540 -1.39 20.09 -1.97
C ALA A 540 -0.82 18.70 -1.63
N THR A 541 -0.39 18.48 -0.37
CA THR A 541 0.11 17.17 0.09
C THR A 541 -0.92 16.06 -0.16
N TYR A 542 -2.20 16.28 0.16
CA TYR A 542 -3.27 15.32 -0.09
C TYR A 542 -3.56 15.14 -1.58
N ALA A 543 -3.57 16.20 -2.35
CA ALA A 543 -3.82 16.16 -3.79
C ALA A 543 -2.71 15.42 -4.55
N LEU A 544 -1.47 15.54 -4.09
CA LEU A 544 -0.32 14.84 -4.67
C LEU A 544 -0.23 13.36 -4.27
N CYS A 545 -0.93 12.93 -3.22
CA CYS A 545 -0.84 11.58 -2.68
C CYS A 545 -1.56 10.55 -3.59
N GLY A 546 -0.84 10.00 -4.55
CA GLY A 546 -1.32 8.94 -5.44
C GLY A 546 -0.50 8.82 -6.72
N PHE A 547 -0.49 7.62 -7.27
CA PHE A 547 0.27 7.25 -8.48
C PHE A 547 -0.42 7.58 -9.81
N ALA A 548 -1.41 8.47 -9.80
CA ALA A 548 -2.14 8.84 -11.01
C ALA A 548 -1.28 9.75 -11.92
N ASN A 549 -0.45 9.14 -12.76
CA ASN A 549 0.40 9.80 -13.74
C ASN A 549 0.61 8.92 -14.99
N PHE A 550 1.09 9.51 -16.09
CA PHE A 550 1.31 8.80 -17.35
C PHE A 550 2.39 7.72 -17.25
N GLY A 551 3.43 7.91 -16.43
CA GLY A 551 4.45 6.89 -16.19
C GLY A 551 3.87 5.65 -15.52
N SER A 552 3.04 5.84 -14.49
CA SER A 552 2.36 4.76 -13.79
C SER A 552 1.30 4.05 -14.64
N LEU A 553 0.73 4.74 -15.64
CA LEU A 553 -0.22 4.14 -16.58
C LEU A 553 0.40 2.92 -17.29
N GLY A 554 1.62 3.08 -17.80
CA GLY A 554 2.37 1.99 -18.43
C GLY A 554 2.68 0.83 -17.46
N LEU A 555 3.05 1.17 -16.21
CA LEU A 555 3.32 0.18 -15.16
C LEU A 555 2.08 -0.66 -14.81
N VAL A 556 0.92 -0.01 -14.66
CA VAL A 556 -0.34 -0.70 -14.36
C VAL A 556 -0.76 -1.61 -15.51
N ILE A 557 -0.71 -1.11 -16.76
CA ILE A 557 -1.04 -1.93 -17.95
C ILE A 557 -0.11 -3.13 -18.04
N GLY A 558 1.21 -2.92 -17.93
CA GLY A 558 2.21 -3.99 -18.01
C GLY A 558 2.09 -4.99 -16.85
N GLY A 559 1.97 -4.50 -15.62
CA GLY A 559 1.84 -5.31 -14.42
C GLY A 559 0.59 -6.20 -14.44
N LEU A 560 -0.58 -5.61 -14.63
CA LEU A 560 -1.84 -6.37 -14.70
C LEU A 560 -1.91 -7.31 -15.90
N THR A 561 -1.37 -6.93 -17.05
CA THR A 561 -1.31 -7.82 -18.22
C THR A 561 -0.43 -9.05 -17.96
N SER A 562 0.66 -8.91 -17.20
CA SER A 562 1.51 -10.03 -16.82
C SER A 562 0.81 -11.01 -15.86
N ILE A 563 -0.06 -10.50 -15.00
CA ILE A 563 -0.83 -11.30 -14.03
C ILE A 563 -2.05 -11.94 -14.68
N ALA A 564 -2.76 -11.22 -15.56
CA ALA A 564 -3.97 -11.65 -16.24
C ALA A 564 -3.89 -11.38 -17.77
N PRO A 565 -3.12 -12.18 -18.53
CA PRO A 565 -2.95 -11.97 -19.98
C PRO A 565 -4.26 -12.02 -20.79
N SER A 566 -5.25 -12.79 -20.31
CA SER A 566 -6.59 -12.88 -20.92
C SER A 566 -7.36 -11.56 -20.92
N LYS A 567 -7.06 -10.66 -19.99
CA LYS A 567 -7.71 -9.35 -19.82
C LYS A 567 -6.94 -8.18 -20.44
N LYS A 568 -5.87 -8.43 -21.20
CA LYS A 568 -4.97 -7.40 -21.77
C LYS A 568 -5.73 -6.26 -22.47
N LYS A 569 -6.72 -6.59 -23.30
CA LYS A 569 -7.51 -5.59 -24.03
C LYS A 569 -8.34 -4.73 -23.07
N GLU A 570 -9.03 -5.38 -22.11
CA GLU A 570 -9.89 -4.69 -21.16
C GLU A 570 -9.05 -3.78 -20.22
N ILE A 571 -7.84 -4.23 -19.83
CA ILE A 571 -6.88 -3.44 -19.05
C ILE A 571 -6.49 -2.18 -19.82
N ALA A 572 -6.05 -2.31 -21.07
CA ALA A 572 -5.61 -1.19 -21.89
C ALA A 572 -6.74 -0.18 -22.13
N ASP A 573 -7.95 -0.66 -22.45
CA ASP A 573 -9.11 0.18 -22.74
C ASP A 573 -9.61 0.99 -21.53
N SER A 574 -9.41 0.46 -20.31
CA SER A 574 -9.93 1.07 -19.07
C SER A 574 -8.87 1.84 -18.27
N ALA A 575 -7.57 1.62 -18.51
CA ALA A 575 -6.50 2.15 -17.70
C ALA A 575 -6.45 3.69 -17.67
N PHE A 576 -6.63 4.35 -18.81
CA PHE A 576 -6.65 5.82 -18.86
C PHE A 576 -7.81 6.42 -18.07
N ARG A 577 -8.99 5.82 -18.17
CA ARG A 577 -10.15 6.26 -17.37
C ARG A 577 -9.91 6.02 -15.87
N ALA A 578 -9.29 4.88 -15.51
CA ALA A 578 -8.92 4.59 -14.13
C ALA A 578 -7.89 5.59 -13.57
N MET A 579 -6.95 6.05 -14.39
CA MET A 579 -5.99 7.09 -14.01
C MET A 579 -6.70 8.42 -13.71
N ILE A 580 -7.65 8.84 -14.56
CA ILE A 580 -8.47 10.05 -14.31
C ILE A 580 -9.28 9.88 -13.03
N ALA A 581 -9.92 8.73 -12.84
CA ALA A 581 -10.66 8.43 -11.62
C ALA A 581 -9.77 8.46 -10.37
N GLY A 582 -8.57 7.92 -10.44
CA GLY A 582 -7.57 7.99 -9.36
C GLY A 582 -7.13 9.42 -9.04
N THR A 583 -6.92 10.26 -10.08
CA THR A 583 -6.60 11.68 -9.91
C THR A 583 -7.72 12.40 -9.16
N VAL A 584 -8.98 12.20 -9.59
CA VAL A 584 -10.13 12.83 -8.94
C VAL A 584 -10.33 12.31 -7.50
N ALA A 585 -10.08 11.04 -7.24
CA ALA A 585 -10.10 10.50 -5.87
C ALA A 585 -9.09 11.20 -4.94
N CYS A 586 -7.87 11.50 -5.44
CA CYS A 586 -6.89 12.31 -4.70
C CYS A 586 -7.40 13.74 -4.46
N PHE A 587 -8.01 14.38 -5.47
CA PHE A 587 -8.57 15.71 -5.32
C PHE A 587 -9.73 15.75 -4.33
N MET A 588 -10.59 14.74 -4.33
CA MET A 588 -11.65 14.61 -3.31
C MET A 588 -11.07 14.42 -1.93
N THR A 589 -9.98 13.66 -1.79
CA THR A 589 -9.27 13.50 -0.51
C THR A 589 -8.71 14.84 -0.03
N ALA A 590 -8.14 15.65 -0.92
CA ALA A 590 -7.70 17.00 -0.63
C ALA A 590 -8.86 17.93 -0.24
N CYS A 591 -10.02 17.84 -0.90
CA CYS A 591 -11.23 18.58 -0.54
C CYS A 591 -11.71 18.24 0.88
N VAL A 592 -11.74 16.96 1.24
CA VAL A 592 -12.15 16.55 2.60
C VAL A 592 -11.15 17.06 3.63
N ALA A 593 -9.84 16.96 3.35
CA ALA A 593 -8.81 17.51 4.23
C ALA A 593 -8.98 19.03 4.40
N GLY A 594 -9.15 19.79 3.30
CA GLY A 594 -9.37 21.23 3.32
C GLY A 594 -10.65 21.66 4.05
N THR A 595 -11.69 20.81 4.05
CA THR A 595 -12.94 21.05 4.76
C THR A 595 -12.81 20.78 6.26
N VAL A 596 -12.09 19.71 6.64
CA VAL A 596 -12.04 19.17 8.01
C VAL A 596 -10.94 19.80 8.85
N LEU A 597 -9.78 20.10 8.28
CA LEU A 597 -8.61 20.59 9.01
C LEU A 597 -8.87 21.94 9.71
N ARG A 598 -8.36 22.05 10.93
CA ARG A 598 -8.26 23.30 11.68
C ARG A 598 -6.91 23.93 11.36
N PHE A 599 -6.91 24.90 10.48
CA PHE A 599 -5.77 25.80 10.39
C PHE A 599 -5.98 26.87 11.46
N GLY A 600 -5.16 26.86 12.51
CA GLY A 600 -5.18 27.92 13.53
C GLY A 600 -4.88 29.25 12.83
N VAL A 601 -5.69 30.26 13.12
CA VAL A 601 -5.25 31.64 12.95
C VAL A 601 -4.06 31.79 13.91
N PRO A 602 -2.88 32.27 13.47
CA PRO A 602 -1.70 32.41 14.30
C PRO A 602 -1.96 33.27 15.52
#